data_db43ededfa23785eeca288e22e940f1c
#
_entry.id   db43ededfa23785eeca288e22e940f1c
#
_cell.length_a   1.000
_cell.length_b   1.000
_cell.length_c   1.000
_cell.angle_alpha   90.00
_cell.angle_beta   90.00
_cell.angle_gamma   90.00
#
_symmetry.space_group_name_H-M   'P 1'
#
loop_
_entity.id
_entity.type
_entity.pdbx_description
1 polymer ?
#
loop_
_entity_poly.entity_id
_entity_poly.type
_entity_poly.pdbx_seq_one_letter_code
_entity_poly.pdbx_strand_id
1 'polypeptide(L)'
;VMAGPPASGQTRSPWGVDMADAFQNTIVSHYSNGAWVKHFFEPDGRYLASFSDGRRWTAHWSAEPARVCLRHIRPRQILPRFCTAMVEADIGDSWTSRDPLGRTVRNELVAGR
;
A
#
# COMPACT_ATOMS: atom_id res chain seq x y z
N VAL A 1 -8.01 -14.05 -5.37
CA VAL A 1 -8.71 -13.86 -5.58
C VAL A 1 -9.60 -14.44 -6.22
N MET A 2 -10.19 -14.57 -6.43
CA MET A 2 -10.93 -15.15 -6.91
C MET A 2 -11.43 -14.97 -7.84
N ALA A 3 -11.62 -15.20 -8.27
CA ALA A 3 -11.91 -15.12 -9.25
C ALA A 3 -13.13 -15.13 -9.51
N GLY A 4 -13.60 -15.29 -9.51
CA GLY A 4 -14.64 -15.31 -9.76
C GLY A 4 -15.33 -14.66 -10.14
N PRO A 5 -16.16 -14.61 -10.08
CA PRO A 5 -16.95 -14.04 -10.57
C PRO A 5 -17.02 -13.11 -10.10
N PRO A 6 -16.93 -12.58 -10.16
CA PRO A 6 -16.90 -11.63 -9.80
C PRO A 6 -17.78 -11.02 -9.46
N ALA A 7 -18.22 -10.98 -9.55
CA ALA A 7 -19.18 -10.56 -9.25
C ALA A 7 -19.10 -9.80 -8.21
N SER A 8 -19.91 -9.64 -7.59
CA SER A 8 -19.90 -9.04 -6.50
C SER A 8 -18.87 -9.40 -5.75
N GLY A 9 -18.55 -9.10 -4.83
CA GLY A 9 -17.46 -9.38 -4.12
C GLY A 9 -16.24 -9.14 -4.89
N GLN A 10 -16.39 -8.57 -5.98
CA GLN A 10 -15.32 -8.27 -6.78
C GLN A 10 -14.40 -7.35 -6.07
N THR A 11 -13.16 -7.69 -5.95
CA THR A 11 -12.19 -6.90 -5.23
C THR A 11 -11.22 -6.20 -6.16
N ARG A 12 -11.14 -6.66 -7.38
CA ARG A 12 -10.26 -6.05 -8.35
C ARG A 12 -10.89 -4.76 -8.85
N SER A 13 -10.12 -3.68 -8.82
CA SER A 13 -10.59 -2.42 -9.31
C SER A 13 -10.72 -2.48 -10.83
N PRO A 14 -11.54 -1.62 -11.42
CA PRO A 14 -11.66 -1.57 -12.88
C PRO A 14 -10.37 -1.14 -13.56
N TRP A 15 -9.40 -0.68 -12.82
CA TRP A 15 -8.12 -0.25 -13.38
C TRP A 15 -7.03 -1.29 -13.21
N GLY A 16 -7.39 -2.52 -12.79
CA GLY A 16 -6.42 -3.58 -12.64
C GLY A 16 -5.66 -3.58 -11.33
N VAL A 17 -6.08 -2.79 -10.37
CA VAL A 17 -5.47 -2.78 -9.04
C VAL A 17 -6.38 -3.55 -8.09
N ASP A 18 -5.86 -4.63 -7.53
CA ASP A 18 -6.62 -5.45 -6.59
C ASP A 18 -6.08 -5.20 -5.19
N MET A 19 -6.90 -4.59 -4.36
CA MET A 19 -6.53 -4.24 -3.00
C MET A 19 -6.98 -5.27 -1.97
N ALA A 20 -7.70 -6.31 -2.40
CA ALA A 20 -8.29 -7.23 -1.44
C ALA A 20 -7.24 -7.88 -0.54
N ASP A 21 -6.11 -8.27 -1.09
CA ASP A 21 -5.08 -8.93 -0.29
C ASP A 21 -4.33 -7.97 0.61
N ALA A 22 -4.47 -6.65 0.38
CA ALA A 22 -3.87 -5.67 1.28
C ALA A 22 -4.72 -5.44 2.53
N PHE A 23 -6.03 -5.65 2.43
CA PHE A 23 -6.91 -5.50 3.60
C PHE A 23 -6.63 -6.64 4.56
N GLN A 24 -6.51 -6.34 5.85
CA GLN A 24 -6.23 -7.34 6.88
C GLN A 24 -4.83 -7.96 6.82
N ASN A 25 -4.03 -7.56 5.86
CA ASN A 25 -2.63 -7.96 5.77
C ASN A 25 -1.76 -6.73 5.82
N THR A 26 -0.45 -6.92 5.70
CA THR A 26 0.51 -5.82 5.85
C THR A 26 1.42 -5.79 4.64
N ILE A 27 1.63 -4.60 4.08
CA ILE A 27 2.70 -4.41 3.12
C ILE A 27 3.88 -3.82 3.89
N VAL A 28 5.02 -4.48 3.83
CA VAL A 28 6.23 -4.00 4.52
C VAL A 28 7.21 -3.52 3.47
N SER A 29 7.64 -2.28 3.61
CA SER A 29 8.69 -1.70 2.75
C SER A 29 10.02 -1.78 3.48
N HIS A 30 11.00 -2.40 2.85
CA HIS A 30 12.33 -2.58 3.42
C HIS A 30 13.31 -1.66 2.72
N TYR A 31 14.08 -0.93 3.50
CA TYR A 31 15.15 -0.06 3.02
C TYR A 31 16.48 -0.77 3.14
N SER A 32 17.45 -0.36 2.32
CA SER A 32 18.76 -1.00 2.32
C SER A 32 19.51 -0.83 3.65
N ASN A 33 19.15 0.19 4.44
CA ASN A 33 19.80 0.42 5.73
C ASN A 33 19.16 -0.34 6.88
N GLY A 34 18.19 -1.22 6.58
CA GLY A 34 17.51 -2.00 7.60
C GLY A 34 16.25 -1.37 8.16
N ALA A 35 15.96 -0.13 7.81
CA ALA A 35 14.71 0.49 8.22
C ALA A 35 13.55 -0.14 7.47
N TRP A 36 12.37 -0.04 8.05
CA TRP A 36 11.16 -0.57 7.41
C TRP A 36 9.97 0.32 7.71
N VAL A 37 8.95 0.17 6.87
CA VAL A 37 7.65 0.83 7.04
C VAL A 37 6.59 -0.22 6.81
N LYS A 38 5.64 -0.31 7.72
CA LYS A 38 4.46 -1.19 7.56
C LYS A 38 3.29 -0.33 7.11
N HIS A 39 2.61 -0.79 6.08
CA HIS A 39 1.47 -0.08 5.49
C HIS A 39 0.20 -0.88 5.71
N PHE A 40 -0.83 -0.21 6.21
CA PHE A 40 -2.12 -0.83 6.46
C PHE A 40 -3.18 -0.06 5.66
N PHE A 41 -3.83 -0.76 4.75
CA PHE A 41 -4.90 -0.19 3.92
C PHE A 41 -6.23 -0.72 4.42
N GLU A 42 -7.16 0.18 4.69
CA GLU A 42 -8.50 -0.20 5.13
C GLU A 42 -9.49 -0.07 3.97
N PRO A 43 -10.49 -0.95 3.90
CA PRO A 43 -11.47 -0.89 2.81
C PRO A 43 -12.22 0.44 2.71
N ASP A 44 -12.33 1.18 3.82
CA ASP A 44 -13.05 2.44 3.85
C ASP A 44 -12.21 3.63 3.37
N GLY A 45 -11.00 3.39 2.90
CA GLY A 45 -10.14 4.45 2.37
C GLY A 45 -9.12 5.00 3.36
N ARG A 46 -9.09 4.50 4.59
CA ARG A 46 -8.08 4.94 5.54
C ARG A 46 -6.76 4.21 5.30
N TYR A 47 -5.68 4.90 5.59
CA TYR A 47 -4.34 4.37 5.46
C TYR A 47 -3.53 4.74 6.69
N LEU A 48 -2.75 3.78 7.18
CA LEU A 48 -1.85 3.99 8.30
C LEU A 48 -0.48 3.44 7.95
N ALA A 49 0.57 4.18 8.25
CA ALA A 49 1.94 3.70 8.15
C ALA A 49 2.59 3.71 9.52
N SER A 50 3.35 2.66 9.81
CA SER A 50 4.11 2.53 11.04
C SER A 50 5.58 2.36 10.67
N PHE A 51 6.43 3.26 11.15
CA PHE A 51 7.84 3.31 10.80
C PHE A 51 8.68 2.61 11.86
N SER A 52 9.81 2.06 11.43
CA SER A 52 10.70 1.33 12.35
C SER A 52 11.26 2.22 13.46
N ASP A 53 11.26 3.54 13.28
CA ASP A 53 11.73 4.48 14.31
C ASP A 53 10.60 4.95 15.23
N GLY A 54 9.41 4.39 15.12
CA GLY A 54 8.27 4.71 15.98
C GLY A 54 7.34 5.77 15.44
N ARG A 55 7.67 6.42 14.34
CA ARG A 55 6.75 7.40 13.74
C ARG A 55 5.56 6.70 13.12
N ARG A 56 4.49 7.46 12.94
CA ARG A 56 3.27 6.98 12.28
C ARG A 56 2.74 8.06 11.35
N TRP A 57 2.21 7.60 10.23
CA TRP A 57 1.50 8.47 9.30
C TRP A 57 0.09 7.96 9.14
N THR A 58 -0.83 8.88 8.89
CA THR A 58 -2.19 8.54 8.46
C THR A 58 -2.48 9.28 7.16
N ALA A 59 -3.38 8.71 6.36
CA ALA A 59 -3.76 9.32 5.09
C ALA A 59 -5.06 8.70 4.61
N HIS A 60 -5.51 9.16 3.45
CA HIS A 60 -6.61 8.53 2.71
C HIS A 60 -6.04 7.99 1.41
N TRP A 61 -6.39 6.75 1.09
CA TRP A 61 -5.92 6.13 -0.14
C TRP A 61 -7.05 6.07 -1.16
N SER A 62 -6.68 6.06 -2.43
CA SER A 62 -7.59 5.80 -3.52
C SER A 62 -6.86 5.04 -4.61
N ALA A 63 -7.59 4.16 -5.29
CA ALA A 63 -7.04 3.40 -6.41
C ALA A 63 -7.29 4.19 -7.70
N GLU A 64 -6.26 4.25 -8.54
CA GLU A 64 -6.33 4.87 -9.85
C GLU A 64 -5.73 3.87 -10.84
N PRO A 65 -5.82 4.13 -12.15
CA PRO A 65 -5.30 3.17 -13.12
C PRO A 65 -3.85 2.79 -12.79
N ALA A 66 -3.64 1.52 -12.47
CA ALA A 66 -2.34 0.92 -12.20
C ALA A 66 -1.59 1.55 -11.05
N ARG A 67 -2.25 2.32 -10.16
CA ARG A 67 -1.54 2.94 -9.05
C ARG A 67 -2.47 3.20 -7.88
N VAL A 68 -1.85 3.46 -6.75
CA VAL A 68 -2.54 3.84 -5.52
C VAL A 68 -2.02 5.21 -5.09
N CYS A 69 -2.92 6.08 -4.71
CA CYS A 69 -2.57 7.44 -4.31
C CYS A 69 -2.98 7.69 -2.87
N LEU A 70 -2.16 8.47 -2.17
CA LEU A 70 -2.41 8.90 -0.80
C LEU A 70 -2.64 10.40 -0.80
N ARG A 71 -3.65 10.83 -0.04
CA ARG A 71 -3.98 12.24 0.19
C ARG A 71 -4.19 12.48 1.67
N HIS A 72 -4.18 13.75 2.05
CA HIS A 72 -4.42 14.15 3.44
C HIS A 72 -3.43 13.46 4.37
N ILE A 73 -2.17 13.42 3.95
CA ILE A 73 -1.12 12.76 4.73
C ILE A 73 -0.87 13.55 6.00
N ARG A 74 -0.85 12.85 7.13
CA ARG A 74 -0.54 13.43 8.45
C ARG A 74 0.56 12.60 9.11
N PRO A 75 1.57 13.21 9.72
CA PRO A 75 1.81 14.66 9.76
C PRO A 75 2.02 15.22 8.37
N ARG A 76 1.75 16.51 8.22
CA ARG A 76 1.84 17.15 6.91
C ARG A 76 3.22 16.98 6.32
N GLN A 77 3.27 16.60 5.06
CA GLN A 77 4.51 16.41 4.32
C GLN A 77 4.67 17.49 3.27
N ILE A 78 5.88 17.60 2.72
CA ILE A 78 6.12 18.53 1.62
C ILE A 78 5.21 18.20 0.44
N LEU A 79 5.09 16.90 0.13
CA LEU A 79 4.19 16.46 -0.93
C LEU A 79 2.80 16.26 -0.32
N PRO A 80 1.79 17.00 -0.80
CA PRO A 80 0.43 16.82 -0.28
C PRO A 80 -0.23 15.54 -0.79
N ARG A 81 0.31 14.96 -1.84
CA ARG A 81 -0.22 13.76 -2.46
C ARG A 81 0.93 12.91 -2.97
N PHE A 82 0.81 11.63 -2.83
CA PHE A 82 1.82 10.70 -3.31
C PHE A 82 1.14 9.51 -3.96
N CYS A 83 1.59 9.15 -5.17
CA CYS A 83 1.08 7.99 -5.89
C CYS A 83 2.23 7.03 -6.17
N THR A 84 1.94 5.75 -6.11
CA THR A 84 2.90 4.71 -6.41
C THR A 84 2.22 3.62 -7.23
N ALA A 85 2.99 2.94 -8.07
CA ALA A 85 2.47 1.79 -8.77
C ALA A 85 2.05 0.74 -7.74
N MET A 86 0.90 0.13 -7.96
CA MET A 86 0.45 -0.97 -7.14
C MET A 86 0.37 -2.20 -8.02
N VAL A 87 1.10 -3.24 -7.64
CA VAL A 87 1.09 -4.49 -8.40
C VAL A 87 0.14 -5.45 -7.72
N GLU A 88 -0.40 -6.37 -8.51
CA GLU A 88 -1.14 -7.47 -7.94
C GLU A 88 -0.16 -8.42 -7.29
N ALA A 89 -0.36 -8.69 -6.02
CA ALA A 89 0.55 -9.52 -5.25
C ALA A 89 -0.24 -10.46 -4.37
N ASP A 90 0.28 -11.67 -4.22
CA ASP A 90 -0.22 -12.62 -3.25
C ASP A 90 0.64 -12.55 -2.00
N ILE A 91 0.14 -13.09 -0.91
CA ILE A 91 0.91 -13.15 0.33
C ILE A 91 2.23 -13.87 0.05
N GLY A 92 3.32 -13.22 0.44
CA GLY A 92 4.66 -13.73 0.20
C GLY A 92 5.36 -13.11 -0.98
N ASP A 93 4.63 -12.42 -1.85
CA ASP A 93 5.25 -11.78 -3.00
C ASP A 93 6.00 -10.52 -2.58
N SER A 94 7.01 -10.16 -3.37
CA SER A 94 7.74 -8.92 -3.16
C SER A 94 7.93 -8.20 -4.48
N TRP A 95 8.11 -6.89 -4.40
CA TRP A 95 8.35 -6.03 -5.57
C TRP A 95 9.07 -4.77 -5.09
N THR A 96 9.64 -4.04 -6.04
CA THR A 96 10.33 -2.80 -5.71
C THR A 96 9.52 -1.60 -6.15
N SER A 97 9.66 -0.50 -5.41
CA SER A 97 9.08 0.77 -5.76
C SER A 97 9.95 1.89 -5.21
N ARG A 98 9.48 3.13 -5.33
CA ARG A 98 10.19 4.27 -4.77
C ARG A 98 9.31 4.95 -3.73
N ASP A 99 9.94 5.44 -2.68
CA ASP A 99 9.25 6.22 -1.67
C ASP A 99 9.08 7.68 -2.13
N PRO A 100 8.39 8.53 -1.35
CA PRO A 100 8.19 9.92 -1.75
C PRO A 100 9.49 10.72 -1.94
N LEU A 101 10.59 10.28 -1.36
CA LEU A 101 11.90 10.93 -1.54
C LEU A 101 12.69 10.31 -2.68
N GLY A 102 12.10 9.36 -3.42
CA GLY A 102 12.76 8.74 -4.56
C GLY A 102 13.68 7.58 -4.21
N ARG A 103 13.71 7.15 -2.95
CA ARG A 103 14.57 6.04 -2.54
C ARG A 103 13.90 4.72 -2.91
N THR A 104 14.71 3.77 -3.35
CA THR A 104 14.21 2.44 -3.71
C THR A 104 13.90 1.64 -2.45
N VAL A 105 12.76 0.99 -2.43
CA VAL A 105 12.36 0.10 -1.35
C VAL A 105 11.93 -1.25 -1.92
N ARG A 106 12.09 -2.30 -1.14
CA ARG A 106 11.57 -3.61 -1.47
C ARG A 106 10.33 -3.85 -0.62
N ASN A 107 9.22 -4.03 -1.28
CA ASN A 107 7.94 -4.26 -0.61
C ASN A 107 7.65 -5.74 -0.54
N GLU A 108 6.92 -6.13 0.49
CA GLU A 108 6.53 -7.52 0.69
C GLU A 108 5.12 -7.55 1.27
N LEU A 109 4.26 -8.40 0.73
CA LEU A 109 2.93 -8.60 1.29
C LEU A 109 2.99 -9.73 2.31
N VAL A 110 2.71 -9.40 3.56
CA VAL A 110 2.86 -10.30 4.69
C VAL A 110 1.49 -10.55 5.30
N ALA A 111 1.23 -11.80 5.67
CA ALA A 111 -0.06 -12.18 6.25
C ALA A 111 -0.25 -11.51 7.62
N GLY A 112 -1.49 -11.08 7.88
CA GLY A 112 -1.89 -10.55 9.17
C GLY A 112 -1.38 -9.15 9.45
N ARG A 113 -1.57 -8.74 10.70
CA ARG A 113 -1.20 -7.39 11.12
C ARG A 113 -0.61 -7.35 12.52
#